data_0c083518f95de25257862fee1d9821c5
#
_entry.id   0c083518f95de25257862fee1d9821c5
#
_cell.length_a   1.000
_cell.length_b   1.000
_cell.length_c   1.000
_cell.angle_alpha   90.00
_cell.angle_beta   90.00
_cell.angle_gamma   90.00
#
_symmetry.space_group_name_H-M   'P 1'
#
loop_
_entity.id
_entity.type
_entity.pdbx_description
1 polymer ?
#
loop_
_entity_poly.entity_id
_entity_poly.type
_entity_poly.pdbx_seq_one_letter_code
_entity_poly.pdbx_strand_id
1 'polypeptide(L)'
;MRKGLLATFAASALVLTGCAAGETTPEATSTTSSSNDSTTEVVTGDIRVWVNGGDTPQAARDYLIATFEEQNPGSTLTIEQQDWGGLVEKLTTAMSGNDSPDVVEIGNTWAPGFTSALAFTDLTPHYEDLGGADLLPGFVDVGSYDGAFYAAPYYSGARLVFYSKADYAAAGISVPTTLEQYVSNAEALRASTGNSGVYFPGKDWYNALPYIWENGGDVAVNSGGSWDAQLSSAASLKGLALVKRAMDSSLAAKDGDEAESWVAYCTGKHSMLSAPSWAGGLLVPREDAPCERSADDLGVFALPGMDGGAAQVFAGGSNIAIPKNSSNQELALSALKIMLSPEYQTIMGNNGLVPALTSLGSTLGEGEVPSAVAAAAANAKLTPASPNWADVEAAGILQDLFVKIATGEDIATAAASADEAIEEILNR
;
A
#
# COMPACT_ATOMS: atom_id res chain seq x y z
N MET A 1 -35.83 53.29 8.94
CA MET A 1 -36.33 54.11 7.79
C MET A 1 -36.41 53.21 6.59
N ARG A 2 -37.65 52.89 6.18
CA ARG A 2 -38.22 52.99 4.83
C ARG A 2 -37.46 52.22 3.75
N LYS A 3 -37.99 51.35 2.92
CA LYS A 3 -39.31 50.87 2.39
C LYS A 3 -38.87 49.88 1.32
N GLY A 4 -39.27 48.69 1.10
CA GLY A 4 -40.58 48.18 0.74
C GLY A 4 -40.91 48.38 -0.74
N LEU A 5 -40.89 47.29 -1.56
CA LEU A 5 -41.86 47.15 -2.65
C LEU A 5 -41.96 45.68 -3.09
N LEU A 6 -43.17 45.16 -2.91
CA LEU A 6 -43.75 44.00 -3.59
C LEU A 6 -44.22 44.39 -5.00
N ALA A 7 -44.17 43.47 -5.94
CA ALA A 7 -45.03 43.50 -7.12
C ALA A 7 -45.37 42.06 -7.54
N THR A 8 -46.61 41.73 -7.41
CA THR A 8 -47.39 40.59 -7.88
C THR A 8 -48.01 40.86 -9.26
N PHE A 9 -48.46 39.82 -9.91
CA PHE A 9 -49.42 39.69 -11.05
C PHE A 9 -48.85 38.98 -12.28
N ALA A 10 -49.54 38.10 -13.03
CA ALA A 10 -50.84 37.44 -12.93
C ALA A 10 -50.83 36.30 -13.95
N ALA A 11 -51.67 35.32 -13.70
CA ALA A 11 -52.00 34.19 -14.57
C ALA A 11 -52.82 34.61 -15.80
N SER A 12 -52.71 33.85 -16.91
CA SER A 12 -53.78 33.79 -17.92
C SER A 12 -53.78 32.41 -18.58
N ALA A 13 -54.83 31.68 -18.30
CA ALA A 13 -55.28 30.48 -19.00
C ALA A 13 -56.08 30.86 -20.24
N LEU A 14 -55.94 30.15 -21.33
CA LEU A 14 -56.88 30.13 -22.44
C LEU A 14 -57.09 28.70 -22.91
N VAL A 15 -58.32 28.23 -22.70
CA VAL A 15 -58.95 27.03 -23.24
C VAL A 15 -59.59 27.38 -24.57
N LEU A 16 -59.41 26.54 -25.60
CA LEU A 16 -60.34 26.54 -26.73
C LEU A 16 -60.53 25.11 -27.24
N THR A 17 -61.75 24.63 -27.05
CA THR A 17 -62.38 23.43 -27.60
C THR A 17 -62.75 23.62 -29.06
N GLY A 18 -62.66 22.53 -29.85
CA GLY A 18 -63.25 22.47 -31.19
C GLY A 18 -63.37 21.02 -31.65
N CYS A 19 -64.57 20.46 -31.51
CA CYS A 19 -64.95 19.18 -32.13
C CYS A 19 -65.33 19.37 -33.59
N ALA A 20 -65.03 18.38 -34.47
CA ALA A 20 -65.90 17.96 -35.56
C ALA A 20 -65.53 16.61 -36.09
N ALA A 21 -66.54 15.77 -36.31
CA ALA A 21 -66.56 14.37 -36.72
C ALA A 21 -66.41 14.19 -38.24
N GLY A 22 -66.07 12.94 -38.66
CA GLY A 22 -66.31 12.49 -40.03
C GLY A 22 -65.43 11.31 -40.46
N GLU A 23 -66.00 10.12 -40.36
CA GLU A 23 -66.07 8.92 -41.25
C GLU A 23 -64.83 8.18 -41.74
N THR A 24 -64.72 6.96 -41.25
CA THR A 24 -64.55 5.59 -41.85
C THR A 24 -63.90 5.45 -43.24
N THR A 25 -62.89 4.65 -43.40
CA THR A 25 -62.79 3.21 -43.63
C THR A 25 -61.32 2.76 -43.94
N PRO A 26 -61.00 1.43 -44.01
CA PRO A 26 -59.83 0.87 -43.33
C PRO A 26 -58.72 0.44 -44.28
N GLU A 27 -57.71 -0.16 -43.67
CA GLU A 27 -56.69 -1.05 -44.26
C GLU A 27 -55.30 -0.47 -44.53
N ALA A 28 -54.39 -0.81 -43.66
CA ALA A 28 -53.21 -1.65 -43.98
C ALA A 28 -52.36 -1.82 -42.72
N THR A 29 -52.38 -3.02 -42.20
CA THR A 29 -51.48 -3.49 -41.16
C THR A 29 -50.05 -3.50 -41.71
N SER A 30 -49.26 -2.51 -41.36
CA SER A 30 -47.80 -2.62 -41.43
C SER A 30 -47.28 -2.75 -40.01
N THR A 31 -47.05 -3.99 -39.61
CA THR A 31 -46.23 -4.36 -38.45
C THR A 31 -44.83 -3.82 -38.65
N THR A 32 -44.58 -2.60 -38.18
CA THR A 32 -43.22 -2.15 -38.01
C THR A 32 -42.72 -2.79 -36.72
N SER A 33 -41.99 -3.89 -36.89
CA SER A 33 -41.12 -4.43 -35.84
C SER A 33 -40.09 -3.34 -35.51
N SER A 34 -40.31 -2.63 -34.44
CA SER A 34 -39.25 -1.87 -33.81
C SER A 34 -38.28 -2.92 -33.23
N SER A 35 -37.27 -3.26 -33.99
CA SER A 35 -36.09 -3.84 -33.44
C SER A 35 -35.49 -2.74 -32.53
N ASN A 36 -35.66 -2.91 -31.21
CA ASN A 36 -34.81 -2.27 -30.25
C ASN A 36 -33.41 -2.85 -30.47
N ASP A 37 -32.71 -2.31 -31.42
CA ASP A 37 -31.27 -2.39 -31.51
C ASP A 37 -30.75 -1.49 -30.39
N SER A 38 -30.56 -2.05 -29.20
CA SER A 38 -29.79 -1.41 -28.13
C SER A 38 -28.35 -1.39 -28.64
N THR A 39 -28.02 -0.43 -29.47
CA THR A 39 -26.64 -0.03 -29.68
C THR A 39 -26.14 0.43 -28.31
N THR A 40 -25.43 -0.45 -27.61
CA THR A 40 -24.60 -0.06 -26.46
C THR A 40 -23.66 1.02 -27.00
N GLU A 41 -23.88 2.24 -26.55
CA GLU A 41 -23.01 3.38 -26.93
C GLU A 41 -21.61 3.01 -26.45
N VAL A 42 -20.66 2.85 -27.36
CA VAL A 42 -19.26 2.51 -27.01
C VAL A 42 -18.69 3.75 -26.35
N VAL A 43 -18.45 3.67 -25.04
CA VAL A 43 -17.78 4.76 -24.30
C VAL A 43 -16.33 4.79 -24.76
N THR A 44 -15.90 5.97 -25.23
CA THR A 44 -14.51 6.22 -25.63
C THR A 44 -13.97 7.45 -24.90
N GLY A 45 -12.67 7.45 -24.59
CA GLY A 45 -12.02 8.55 -23.90
C GLY A 45 -10.55 8.30 -23.64
N ASP A 46 -9.87 9.34 -23.20
CA ASP A 46 -8.48 9.27 -22.78
C ASP A 46 -8.44 9.20 -21.26
N ILE A 47 -7.82 8.17 -20.69
CA ILE A 47 -7.71 8.01 -19.25
C ILE A 47 -6.26 8.17 -18.76
N ARG A 48 -6.14 8.63 -17.53
CA ARG A 48 -4.88 8.84 -16.84
C ARG A 48 -4.80 7.94 -15.61
N VAL A 49 -3.74 7.15 -15.53
CA VAL A 49 -3.45 6.25 -14.41
C VAL A 49 -2.22 6.77 -13.67
N TRP A 50 -2.36 7.08 -12.40
CA TRP A 50 -1.25 7.46 -11.54
C TRP A 50 -0.69 6.21 -10.85
N VAL A 51 0.61 5.95 -11.06
CA VAL A 51 1.40 4.95 -10.33
C VAL A 51 2.56 5.63 -9.62
N ASN A 52 3.00 5.08 -8.50
CA ASN A 52 3.96 5.76 -7.63
C ASN A 52 5.35 5.13 -7.73
N GLY A 53 6.38 5.96 -7.59
CA GLY A 53 7.76 5.51 -7.65
C GLY A 53 8.11 4.71 -8.90
N GLY A 54 9.09 3.85 -8.77
CA GLY A 54 9.51 2.92 -9.82
C GLY A 54 9.02 1.49 -9.59
N ASP A 55 8.06 1.27 -8.69
CA ASP A 55 7.71 -0.06 -8.19
C ASP A 55 6.95 -0.89 -9.25
N THR A 56 6.06 -0.26 -10.01
CA THR A 56 5.35 -0.92 -11.11
C THR A 56 6.32 -1.22 -12.27
N PRO A 57 6.57 -2.51 -12.59
CA PRO A 57 7.51 -2.88 -13.65
C PRO A 57 7.11 -2.35 -15.02
N GLN A 58 8.09 -2.03 -15.87
CA GLN A 58 7.82 -1.55 -17.24
C GLN A 58 6.96 -2.54 -18.04
N ALA A 59 7.20 -3.85 -17.89
CA ALA A 59 6.40 -4.87 -18.55
C ALA A 59 4.92 -4.85 -18.15
N ALA A 60 4.61 -4.51 -16.89
CA ALA A 60 3.23 -4.35 -16.43
C ALA A 60 2.59 -3.07 -17.00
N ARG A 61 3.36 -1.97 -17.08
CA ARG A 61 2.91 -0.73 -17.70
C ARG A 61 2.58 -0.92 -19.19
N ASP A 62 3.47 -1.59 -19.92
CA ASP A 62 3.28 -1.86 -21.36
C ASP A 62 2.07 -2.77 -21.59
N TYR A 63 1.91 -3.81 -20.74
CA TYR A 63 0.76 -4.71 -20.81
C TYR A 63 -0.56 -3.97 -20.56
N LEU A 64 -0.61 -3.10 -19.53
CA LEU A 64 -1.80 -2.31 -19.21
C LEU A 64 -2.23 -1.45 -20.41
N ILE A 65 -1.31 -0.68 -20.98
CA ILE A 65 -1.60 0.21 -22.12
C ILE A 65 -2.12 -0.60 -23.30
N ALA A 66 -1.37 -1.64 -23.72
CA ALA A 66 -1.72 -2.43 -24.90
C ALA A 66 -3.07 -3.14 -24.74
N THR A 67 -3.31 -3.76 -23.57
CA THR A 67 -4.56 -4.50 -23.32
C THR A 67 -5.75 -3.55 -23.20
N PHE A 68 -5.55 -2.39 -22.57
CA PHE A 68 -6.61 -1.38 -22.45
C PHE A 68 -7.07 -0.87 -23.81
N GLU A 69 -6.13 -0.48 -24.69
CA GLU A 69 -6.43 0.04 -26.02
C GLU A 69 -7.05 -1.03 -26.92
N GLU A 70 -6.66 -2.31 -26.76
CA GLU A 70 -7.29 -3.45 -27.46
C GLU A 70 -8.74 -3.66 -27.01
N GLN A 71 -9.00 -3.62 -25.70
CA GLN A 71 -10.34 -3.86 -25.13
C GLN A 71 -11.27 -2.66 -25.27
N ASN A 72 -10.74 -1.43 -25.41
CA ASN A 72 -11.51 -0.19 -25.51
C ASN A 72 -11.14 0.58 -26.80
N PRO A 73 -11.56 0.08 -27.99
CA PRO A 73 -11.18 0.70 -29.27
C PRO A 73 -11.60 2.17 -29.35
N GLY A 74 -10.65 3.05 -29.70
CA GLY A 74 -10.87 4.49 -29.76
C GLY A 74 -10.61 5.23 -28.46
N SER A 75 -10.16 4.52 -27.42
CA SER A 75 -9.69 5.10 -26.16
C SER A 75 -8.18 4.97 -26.02
N THR A 76 -7.55 5.85 -25.22
CA THR A 76 -6.13 5.79 -24.89
C THR A 76 -5.91 5.75 -23.38
N LEU A 77 -4.79 5.15 -22.94
CA LEU A 77 -4.38 5.11 -21.53
C LEU A 77 -2.98 5.69 -21.40
N THR A 78 -2.84 6.69 -20.53
CA THR A 78 -1.55 7.28 -20.17
C THR A 78 -1.22 6.96 -18.72
N ILE A 79 -0.01 6.42 -18.47
CA ILE A 79 0.51 6.19 -17.11
C ILE A 79 1.39 7.38 -16.73
N GLU A 80 1.04 8.02 -15.63
CA GLU A 80 1.79 9.13 -15.05
C GLU A 80 2.45 8.69 -13.74
N GLN A 81 3.77 8.63 -13.72
CA GLN A 81 4.51 8.27 -12.51
C GLN A 81 4.54 9.44 -11.54
N GLN A 82 4.24 9.15 -10.27
CA GLN A 82 4.25 10.11 -9.17
C GLN A 82 5.37 9.79 -8.19
N ASP A 83 5.85 10.81 -7.47
CA ASP A 83 6.78 10.60 -6.37
C ASP A 83 5.99 10.29 -5.08
N TRP A 84 6.52 9.41 -4.24
CA TRP A 84 5.94 9.11 -2.93
C TRP A 84 5.93 10.32 -1.99
N GLY A 85 6.98 11.16 -2.07
CA GLY A 85 7.05 12.40 -1.27
C GLY A 85 5.97 13.40 -1.64
N GLY A 86 5.15 13.84 -0.67
CA GLY A 86 4.06 14.80 -0.89
C GLY A 86 2.87 14.25 -1.68
N LEU A 87 2.77 12.93 -1.82
CA LEU A 87 1.72 12.29 -2.62
C LEU A 87 0.31 12.53 -2.05
N VAL A 88 0.16 12.50 -0.73
CA VAL A 88 -1.16 12.70 -0.07
C VAL A 88 -1.74 14.06 -0.41
N GLU A 89 -0.95 15.13 -0.30
CA GLU A 89 -1.37 16.49 -0.62
C GLU A 89 -1.66 16.66 -2.12
N LYS A 90 -0.84 16.00 -2.96
CA LYS A 90 -1.00 16.03 -4.41
C LYS A 90 -2.30 15.32 -4.83
N LEU A 91 -2.56 14.10 -4.31
CA LEU A 91 -3.80 13.36 -4.53
C LEU A 91 -5.02 14.14 -4.05
N THR A 92 -4.96 14.67 -2.82
CA THR A 92 -6.05 15.48 -2.25
C THR A 92 -6.38 16.67 -3.14
N THR A 93 -5.36 17.37 -3.64
CA THR A 93 -5.53 18.52 -4.54
C THR A 93 -6.12 18.11 -5.87
N ALA A 94 -5.58 17.07 -6.52
CA ALA A 94 -6.03 16.61 -7.83
C ALA A 94 -7.49 16.10 -7.77
N MET A 95 -7.82 15.29 -6.76
CA MET A 95 -9.18 14.73 -6.59
C MET A 95 -10.21 15.76 -6.13
N SER A 96 -9.79 16.88 -5.54
CA SER A 96 -10.69 17.99 -5.19
C SER A 96 -10.97 18.94 -6.36
N GLY A 97 -10.16 18.88 -7.42
CA GLY A 97 -10.23 19.71 -8.60
C GLY A 97 -10.96 19.07 -9.78
N ASN A 98 -10.85 19.74 -10.93
CA ASN A 98 -11.39 19.24 -12.21
C ASN A 98 -10.33 18.46 -13.03
N ASP A 99 -9.14 18.29 -12.50
CA ASP A 99 -8.02 17.57 -13.16
C ASP A 99 -7.67 16.28 -12.41
N SER A 100 -8.72 15.58 -11.97
CA SER A 100 -8.58 14.27 -11.31
C SER A 100 -8.03 13.23 -12.31
N PRO A 101 -7.06 12.40 -11.93
CA PRO A 101 -6.75 11.19 -12.68
C PRO A 101 -7.94 10.22 -12.62
N ASP A 102 -7.94 9.21 -13.49
CA ASP A 102 -9.04 8.24 -13.57
C ASP A 102 -8.79 7.01 -12.70
N VAL A 103 -7.53 6.61 -12.54
CA VAL A 103 -7.11 5.55 -11.62
C VAL A 103 -5.91 6.05 -10.82
N VAL A 104 -5.88 5.75 -9.53
CA VAL A 104 -4.78 6.15 -8.63
C VAL A 104 -4.27 4.98 -7.80
N GLU A 105 -2.96 4.88 -7.72
CA GLU A 105 -2.29 4.08 -6.71
C GLU A 105 -2.15 4.90 -5.43
N ILE A 106 -2.44 4.27 -4.29
CA ILE A 106 -2.29 4.88 -2.96
C ILE A 106 -1.62 3.91 -1.99
N GLY A 107 -0.70 4.40 -1.17
CA GLY A 107 -0.09 3.60 -0.12
C GLY A 107 -1.16 3.03 0.83
N ASN A 108 -0.99 1.78 1.20
CA ASN A 108 -1.95 1.05 2.04
C ASN A 108 -2.18 1.71 3.41
N THR A 109 -1.20 2.44 3.96
CA THR A 109 -1.34 3.17 5.22
C THR A 109 -2.21 4.43 5.10
N TRP A 110 -2.36 4.97 3.88
CA TRP A 110 -3.18 6.16 3.61
C TRP A 110 -4.59 5.81 3.09
N ALA A 111 -4.77 4.58 2.58
CA ALA A 111 -6.05 4.15 2.02
C ALA A 111 -7.24 4.37 2.97
N PRO A 112 -7.16 4.06 4.30
CA PRO A 112 -8.28 4.27 5.22
C PRO A 112 -8.76 5.72 5.30
N GLY A 113 -7.84 6.70 5.23
CA GLY A 113 -8.17 8.12 5.25
C GLY A 113 -9.01 8.54 4.03
N PHE A 114 -8.59 8.11 2.83
CA PHE A 114 -9.30 8.44 1.59
C PHE A 114 -10.61 7.67 1.44
N THR A 115 -10.67 6.39 1.87
CA THR A 115 -11.90 5.59 1.81
C THR A 115 -12.97 6.13 2.74
N SER A 116 -12.60 6.50 3.98
CA SER A 116 -13.54 7.11 4.94
C SER A 116 -14.04 8.49 4.51
N ALA A 117 -13.21 9.25 3.79
CA ALA A 117 -13.61 10.52 3.18
C ALA A 117 -14.49 10.32 1.93
N LEU A 118 -14.79 9.08 1.53
CA LEU A 118 -15.53 8.73 0.32
C LEU A 118 -14.95 9.39 -0.94
N ALA A 119 -13.63 9.49 -1.01
CA ALA A 119 -12.90 10.10 -2.12
C ALA A 119 -12.88 9.21 -3.37
N PHE A 120 -13.18 7.93 -3.21
CA PHE A 120 -13.16 6.93 -4.28
C PHE A 120 -14.57 6.45 -4.65
N THR A 121 -14.68 5.86 -5.83
CA THR A 121 -15.90 5.22 -6.31
C THR A 121 -16.13 3.90 -5.57
N ASP A 122 -17.39 3.60 -5.26
CA ASP A 122 -17.78 2.33 -4.65
C ASP A 122 -17.58 1.17 -5.64
N LEU A 123 -16.64 0.30 -5.33
CA LEU A 123 -16.29 -0.90 -6.09
C LEU A 123 -17.00 -2.17 -5.61
N THR A 124 -17.85 -2.07 -4.57
CA THR A 124 -18.58 -3.23 -4.02
C THR A 124 -19.34 -4.02 -5.07
N PRO A 125 -20.03 -3.39 -6.05
CA PRO A 125 -20.72 -4.13 -7.12
C PRO A 125 -19.79 -4.93 -8.03
N HIS A 126 -18.50 -4.64 -8.02
CA HIS A 126 -17.46 -5.22 -8.86
C HIS A 126 -16.48 -6.11 -8.08
N TYR A 127 -16.71 -6.30 -6.76
CA TYR A 127 -15.78 -7.00 -5.89
C TYR A 127 -15.37 -8.37 -6.43
N GLU A 128 -16.36 -9.20 -6.87
CA GLU A 128 -16.09 -10.52 -7.42
C GLU A 128 -15.34 -10.47 -8.77
N ASP A 129 -15.66 -9.49 -9.62
CA ASP A 129 -14.98 -9.27 -10.91
C ASP A 129 -13.52 -8.82 -10.74
N LEU A 130 -13.20 -8.20 -9.61
CA LEU A 130 -11.87 -7.68 -9.26
C LEU A 130 -11.00 -8.70 -8.52
N GLY A 131 -11.50 -9.92 -8.28
CA GLY A 131 -10.78 -10.99 -7.62
C GLY A 131 -11.45 -11.54 -6.37
N GLY A 132 -12.41 -10.81 -5.78
CA GLY A 132 -13.25 -11.30 -4.68
C GLY A 132 -12.42 -11.81 -3.49
N ALA A 133 -12.73 -13.01 -3.04
CA ALA A 133 -12.07 -13.66 -1.90
C ALA A 133 -10.59 -14.03 -2.15
N ASP A 134 -10.10 -13.96 -3.40
CA ASP A 134 -8.68 -14.19 -3.74
C ASP A 134 -7.80 -12.95 -3.52
N LEU A 135 -8.41 -11.77 -3.29
CA LEU A 135 -7.67 -10.55 -2.98
C LEU A 135 -6.98 -10.65 -1.61
N LEU A 136 -5.83 -9.96 -1.46
CA LEU A 136 -5.10 -9.87 -0.19
C LEU A 136 -5.99 -9.28 0.92
N PRO A 137 -6.37 -10.06 1.97
CA PRO A 137 -7.43 -9.66 2.90
C PRO A 137 -7.12 -8.36 3.65
N GLY A 138 -5.90 -8.19 4.15
CA GLY A 138 -5.54 -6.97 4.89
C GLY A 138 -5.62 -5.70 4.04
N PHE A 139 -5.33 -5.80 2.74
CA PHE A 139 -5.46 -4.67 1.81
C PHE A 139 -6.92 -4.41 1.42
N VAL A 140 -7.78 -5.44 1.43
CA VAL A 140 -9.23 -5.28 1.31
C VAL A 140 -9.77 -4.53 2.53
N ASP A 141 -9.30 -4.88 3.73
CA ASP A 141 -9.74 -4.24 4.97
C ASP A 141 -9.42 -2.73 4.98
N VAL A 142 -8.17 -2.34 4.65
CA VAL A 142 -7.78 -0.92 4.59
C VAL A 142 -8.39 -0.17 3.39
N GLY A 143 -8.77 -0.89 2.34
CA GLY A 143 -9.47 -0.36 1.16
C GLY A 143 -10.99 -0.28 1.32
N SER A 144 -11.54 -0.66 2.49
CA SER A 144 -12.97 -0.70 2.76
C SER A 144 -13.36 0.30 3.86
N TYR A 145 -14.60 0.79 3.80
CA TYR A 145 -15.17 1.67 4.81
C TYR A 145 -16.69 1.46 4.90
N ASP A 146 -17.21 1.36 6.12
CA ASP A 146 -18.65 1.19 6.42
C ASP A 146 -19.31 0.03 5.63
N GLY A 147 -18.55 -1.06 5.45
CA GLY A 147 -19.02 -2.27 4.75
C GLY A 147 -19.01 -2.18 3.23
N ALA A 148 -18.51 -1.10 2.63
CA ALA A 148 -18.33 -0.95 1.20
C ALA A 148 -16.83 -0.97 0.83
N PHE A 149 -16.52 -1.44 -0.39
CA PHE A 149 -15.18 -1.62 -0.92
C PHE A 149 -14.85 -0.49 -1.91
N TYR A 150 -13.76 0.25 -1.70
CA TYR A 150 -13.41 1.45 -2.47
C TYR A 150 -12.04 1.40 -3.13
N ALA A 151 -11.07 0.69 -2.52
CA ALA A 151 -9.72 0.61 -3.04
C ALA A 151 -9.23 -0.83 -3.03
N ALA A 152 -8.99 -1.38 -4.22
CA ALA A 152 -8.56 -2.77 -4.38
C ALA A 152 -7.07 -2.92 -4.02
N PRO A 153 -6.62 -4.08 -3.50
CA PRO A 153 -5.21 -4.40 -3.40
C PRO A 153 -4.53 -4.24 -4.77
N TYR A 154 -3.33 -3.69 -4.81
CA TYR A 154 -2.56 -3.58 -6.05
C TYR A 154 -1.36 -4.52 -6.05
N TYR A 155 -0.51 -4.40 -5.06
CA TYR A 155 0.57 -5.35 -4.75
C TYR A 155 0.96 -5.18 -3.28
N SER A 156 1.66 -6.18 -2.74
CA SER A 156 2.33 -6.08 -1.45
C SER A 156 3.83 -6.30 -1.59
N GLY A 157 4.60 -5.67 -0.69
CA GLY A 157 6.02 -5.94 -0.48
C GLY A 157 6.19 -6.61 0.88
N ALA A 158 6.83 -7.77 0.92
CA ALA A 158 7.23 -8.39 2.18
C ALA A 158 8.63 -7.90 2.58
N ARG A 159 8.81 -7.58 3.86
CA ARG A 159 10.15 -7.28 4.38
C ARG A 159 10.92 -8.57 4.64
N LEU A 160 12.15 -8.61 4.14
CA LEU A 160 13.07 -9.72 4.26
C LEU A 160 14.37 -9.27 4.94
N VAL A 161 15.09 -10.20 5.50
CA VAL A 161 16.47 -9.96 5.95
C VAL A 161 17.43 -10.44 4.88
N PHE A 162 18.21 -9.51 4.35
CA PHE A 162 19.37 -9.77 3.50
C PHE A 162 20.62 -9.76 4.34
N TYR A 163 21.57 -10.69 4.07
CA TYR A 163 22.79 -10.81 4.87
C TYR A 163 23.99 -11.23 4.05
N SER A 164 25.20 -10.92 4.55
CA SER A 164 26.44 -11.41 4.00
C SER A 164 26.75 -12.81 4.53
N LYS A 165 26.79 -13.81 3.63
CA LYS A 165 27.20 -15.19 3.96
C LYS A 165 28.62 -15.23 4.47
N ALA A 166 29.53 -14.40 3.91
CA ALA A 166 30.91 -14.31 4.32
C ALA A 166 31.06 -13.78 5.75
N ASP A 167 30.34 -12.71 6.12
CA ASP A 167 30.38 -12.16 7.47
C ASP A 167 29.85 -13.17 8.49
N TYR A 168 28.76 -13.90 8.16
CA TYR A 168 28.20 -14.96 9.00
C TYR A 168 29.19 -16.09 9.21
N ALA A 169 29.85 -16.54 8.14
CA ALA A 169 30.88 -17.57 8.23
C ALA A 169 32.07 -17.11 9.07
N ALA A 170 32.55 -15.87 8.90
CA ALA A 170 33.65 -15.30 9.66
C ALA A 170 33.31 -15.15 11.16
N ALA A 171 32.08 -14.83 11.49
CA ALA A 171 31.60 -14.74 12.87
C ALA A 171 31.25 -16.11 13.47
N GLY A 172 31.24 -17.19 12.68
CA GLY A 172 30.89 -18.55 13.12
C GLY A 172 29.42 -18.70 13.56
N ILE A 173 28.52 -17.91 12.96
CA ILE A 173 27.09 -17.92 13.29
C ILE A 173 26.26 -18.49 12.12
N SER A 174 25.07 -18.96 12.44
CA SER A 174 24.11 -19.51 11.48
C SER A 174 22.94 -18.56 11.28
N VAL A 175 22.15 -18.79 10.23
CA VAL A 175 20.86 -18.12 10.03
C VAL A 175 19.99 -18.31 11.28
N PRO A 176 19.45 -17.24 11.89
CA PRO A 176 18.73 -17.32 13.13
C PRO A 176 17.36 -18.00 12.94
N THR A 177 16.91 -18.73 13.96
CA THR A 177 15.58 -19.39 13.97
C THR A 177 14.59 -18.70 14.90
N THR A 178 15.06 -17.74 15.69
CA THR A 178 14.21 -16.90 16.55
C THR A 178 14.63 -15.43 16.47
N LEU A 179 13.71 -14.52 16.81
CA LEU A 179 13.98 -13.08 16.84
C LEU A 179 15.09 -12.71 17.84
N GLU A 180 15.13 -13.40 18.99
CA GLU A 180 16.22 -13.22 19.96
C GLU A 180 17.58 -13.62 19.39
N GLN A 181 17.65 -14.73 18.62
CA GLN A 181 18.89 -15.12 17.92
C GLN A 181 19.27 -14.11 16.84
N TYR A 182 18.28 -13.53 16.12
CA TYR A 182 18.54 -12.50 15.14
C TYR A 182 19.23 -11.27 15.75
N VAL A 183 18.72 -10.80 16.90
CA VAL A 183 19.35 -9.69 17.63
C VAL A 183 20.73 -10.07 18.15
N SER A 184 20.89 -11.26 18.72
CA SER A 184 22.18 -11.75 19.19
C SER A 184 23.22 -11.93 18.05
N ASN A 185 22.76 -12.32 16.85
CA ASN A 185 23.60 -12.36 15.66
C ASN A 185 24.06 -10.96 15.24
N ALA A 186 23.17 -9.96 15.31
CA ALA A 186 23.55 -8.58 15.04
C ALA A 186 24.63 -8.07 16.01
N GLU A 187 24.53 -8.38 17.29
CA GLU A 187 25.51 -8.05 18.31
C GLU A 187 26.86 -8.77 18.03
N ALA A 188 26.83 -10.06 17.67
CA ALA A 188 28.03 -10.85 17.33
C ALA A 188 28.72 -10.33 16.07
N LEU A 189 27.96 -10.01 15.02
CA LEU A 189 28.49 -9.42 13.79
C LEU A 189 29.12 -8.04 14.05
N ARG A 190 28.49 -7.21 14.87
CA ARG A 190 29.06 -5.93 15.30
C ARG A 190 30.41 -6.10 16.01
N ALA A 191 30.50 -7.07 16.91
CA ALA A 191 31.73 -7.36 17.65
C ALA A 191 32.82 -7.95 16.74
N SER A 192 32.47 -8.81 15.77
CA SER A 192 33.39 -9.50 14.87
C SER A 192 33.95 -8.58 13.79
N THR A 193 33.08 -7.80 13.14
CA THR A 193 33.47 -7.00 11.96
C THR A 193 33.90 -5.57 12.31
N GLY A 194 33.51 -5.05 13.44
CA GLY A 194 33.63 -3.63 13.78
C GLY A 194 32.68 -2.70 13.00
N ASN A 195 31.93 -3.24 12.02
CA ASN A 195 30.88 -2.57 11.26
C ASN A 195 29.52 -2.78 11.91
N SER A 196 28.45 -2.26 11.36
CA SER A 196 27.10 -2.55 11.85
C SER A 196 26.78 -4.03 11.69
N GLY A 197 26.26 -4.67 12.72
CA GLY A 197 25.74 -6.03 12.61
C GLY A 197 24.47 -6.04 11.76
N VAL A 198 23.59 -5.06 11.98
CA VAL A 198 22.39 -4.81 11.17
C VAL A 198 22.31 -3.33 10.82
N TYR A 199 21.79 -2.98 9.66
CA TYR A 199 21.40 -1.60 9.35
C TYR A 199 20.07 -1.30 10.03
N PHE A 200 20.07 -0.39 11.02
CA PHE A 200 18.86 -0.02 11.75
C PHE A 200 18.96 1.45 12.18
N PRO A 201 18.60 2.39 11.30
CA PRO A 201 18.56 3.81 11.62
C PRO A 201 17.40 4.15 12.55
N GLY A 202 17.48 5.31 13.24
CA GLY A 202 16.51 5.65 14.28
C GLY A 202 15.09 5.91 13.79
N LYS A 203 14.90 6.31 12.53
CA LYS A 203 13.56 6.55 11.98
C LYS A 203 12.92 5.34 11.28
N ASP A 204 13.59 4.20 11.28
CA ASP A 204 13.10 2.98 10.62
C ASP A 204 12.07 2.24 11.47
N TRP A 205 10.90 2.82 11.59
CA TRP A 205 9.80 2.27 12.36
C TRP A 205 9.19 1.01 11.72
N TYR A 206 9.24 0.89 10.40
CA TYR A 206 8.74 -0.30 9.69
C TYR A 206 9.45 -1.58 10.13
N ASN A 207 10.77 -1.52 10.33
CA ASN A 207 11.56 -2.64 10.83
C ASN A 207 11.48 -2.82 12.34
N ALA A 208 10.97 -1.84 13.08
CA ALA A 208 10.80 -1.91 14.54
C ALA A 208 9.47 -2.60 14.93
N LEU A 209 8.41 -2.43 14.15
CA LEU A 209 7.08 -2.98 14.46
C LEU A 209 7.05 -4.50 14.68
N PRO A 210 7.75 -5.33 13.87
CA PRO A 210 7.83 -6.78 14.08
C PRO A 210 8.23 -7.18 15.50
N TYR A 211 9.16 -6.46 16.11
CA TYR A 211 9.63 -6.76 17.47
C TYR A 211 8.54 -6.57 18.52
N ILE A 212 7.69 -5.55 18.30
CA ILE A 212 6.54 -5.27 19.17
C ILE A 212 5.50 -6.37 19.02
N TRP A 213 5.12 -6.68 17.76
CA TRP A 213 4.08 -7.67 17.45
C TRP A 213 4.46 -9.07 17.92
N GLU A 214 5.71 -9.48 17.68
CA GLU A 214 6.23 -10.79 18.08
C GLU A 214 6.31 -10.99 19.61
N ASN A 215 6.29 -9.90 20.37
CA ASN A 215 6.18 -9.94 21.82
C ASN A 215 4.72 -9.84 22.34
N GLY A 216 3.74 -9.88 21.42
CA GLY A 216 2.30 -9.78 21.76
C GLY A 216 1.83 -8.36 22.02
N GLY A 217 2.64 -7.35 21.68
CA GLY A 217 2.26 -5.94 21.71
C GLY A 217 1.61 -5.46 20.42
N ASP A 218 1.21 -4.20 20.39
CA ASP A 218 0.67 -3.53 19.21
C ASP A 218 0.98 -2.03 19.24
N VAL A 219 0.68 -1.33 18.15
CA VAL A 219 0.72 0.12 18.12
C VAL A 219 -0.54 0.70 18.76
N ALA A 220 -1.71 0.29 18.28
CA ALA A 220 -3.00 0.65 18.85
C ALA A 220 -4.05 -0.40 18.49
N VAL A 221 -5.04 -0.57 19.35
CA VAL A 221 -6.16 -1.48 19.16
C VAL A 221 -7.49 -0.73 19.22
N ASN A 222 -8.44 -1.12 18.37
CA ASN A 222 -9.79 -0.56 18.42
C ASN A 222 -10.66 -1.35 19.40
N SER A 223 -11.24 -0.67 20.37
CA SER A 223 -12.15 -1.24 21.36
C SER A 223 -13.51 -0.53 21.28
N GLY A 224 -14.39 -1.03 20.39
CA GLY A 224 -15.76 -0.51 20.28
C GLY A 224 -15.87 0.91 19.75
N GLY A 225 -14.96 1.31 18.87
CA GLY A 225 -14.94 2.62 18.21
C GLY A 225 -14.00 3.63 18.87
N SER A 226 -13.32 3.26 19.95
CA SER A 226 -12.23 4.02 20.54
C SER A 226 -10.91 3.28 20.34
N TRP A 227 -9.87 4.01 20.01
CA TRP A 227 -8.51 3.51 19.86
C TRP A 227 -7.75 3.64 21.18
N ASP A 228 -7.08 2.56 21.55
CA ASP A 228 -6.23 2.44 22.75
C ASP A 228 -4.81 2.12 22.29
N ALA A 229 -3.89 3.06 22.46
CA ALA A 229 -2.49 2.89 22.07
C ALA A 229 -1.79 1.92 23.03
N GLN A 230 -0.88 1.09 22.50
CA GLN A 230 -0.33 -0.05 23.22
C GLN A 230 1.20 -0.09 23.29
N LEU A 231 1.89 0.97 22.86
CA LEU A 231 3.37 0.99 22.83
C LEU A 231 3.99 0.93 24.23
N SER A 232 3.32 1.45 25.24
CA SER A 232 3.75 1.39 26.64
C SER A 232 3.27 0.12 27.38
N SER A 233 2.54 -0.78 26.72
CA SER A 233 2.14 -2.05 27.31
C SER A 233 3.35 -2.89 27.69
N ALA A 234 3.20 -3.78 28.70
CA ALA A 234 4.29 -4.66 29.12
C ALA A 234 4.80 -5.59 28.00
N ALA A 235 3.94 -5.92 27.04
CA ALA A 235 4.28 -6.70 25.84
C ALA A 235 5.11 -5.88 24.88
N SER A 236 4.65 -4.67 24.52
CA SER A 236 5.36 -3.76 23.63
C SER A 236 6.72 -3.34 24.17
N LEU A 237 6.83 -3.06 25.48
CA LEU A 237 8.10 -2.70 26.12
C LEU A 237 9.17 -3.80 25.99
N LYS A 238 8.78 -5.08 25.97
CA LYS A 238 9.73 -6.19 25.70
C LYS A 238 10.24 -6.11 24.26
N GLY A 239 9.35 -5.89 23.30
CA GLY A 239 9.71 -5.70 21.89
C GLY A 239 10.62 -4.48 21.69
N LEU A 240 10.28 -3.35 22.31
CA LEU A 240 11.09 -2.13 22.26
C LEU A 240 12.48 -2.29 22.87
N ALA A 241 12.64 -3.13 23.90
CA ALA A 241 13.95 -3.47 24.44
C ALA A 241 14.81 -4.27 23.45
N LEU A 242 14.21 -5.15 22.65
CA LEU A 242 14.91 -5.85 21.56
C LEU A 242 15.27 -4.90 20.42
N VAL A 243 14.36 -3.97 20.05
CA VAL A 243 14.65 -2.90 19.09
C VAL A 243 15.88 -2.10 19.53
N LYS A 244 15.93 -1.68 20.79
CA LYS A 244 17.09 -0.96 21.33
C LYS A 244 18.39 -1.72 21.17
N ARG A 245 18.42 -3.02 21.50
CA ARG A 245 19.60 -3.87 21.32
C ARG A 245 20.02 -3.98 19.85
N ALA A 246 19.08 -4.16 18.94
CA ALA A 246 19.35 -4.18 17.50
C ALA A 246 19.92 -2.85 17.02
N MET A 247 19.34 -1.71 17.44
CA MET A 247 19.84 -0.37 17.13
C MET A 247 21.22 -0.11 17.73
N ASP A 248 21.55 -0.65 18.89
CA ASP A 248 22.88 -0.53 19.51
C ASP A 248 23.96 -1.34 18.75
N SER A 249 23.57 -2.36 17.99
CA SER A 249 24.46 -3.10 17.07
C SER A 249 24.66 -2.38 15.73
N SER A 250 23.96 -1.26 15.48
CA SER A 250 24.02 -0.46 14.26
C SER A 250 24.89 0.77 14.44
N LEU A 251 25.61 1.14 13.36
CA LEU A 251 26.29 2.43 13.20
C LEU A 251 25.51 3.40 12.29
N ALA A 252 24.30 3.02 11.88
CA ALA A 252 23.42 3.92 11.13
C ALA A 252 23.10 5.18 11.94
N ALA A 253 22.81 6.27 11.25
CA ALA A 253 22.44 7.53 11.89
C ALA A 253 21.19 7.35 12.76
N LYS A 254 21.26 7.84 14.00
CA LYS A 254 20.17 7.71 14.96
C LYS A 254 18.94 8.56 14.60
N ASP A 255 19.11 9.53 13.72
CA ASP A 255 18.09 10.40 13.15
C ASP A 255 17.87 10.16 11.65
N GLY A 256 18.53 9.12 11.09
CA GLY A 256 18.38 8.70 9.70
C GLY A 256 17.16 7.80 9.50
N ASP A 257 16.75 7.68 8.25
CA ASP A 257 15.74 6.74 7.78
C ASP A 257 16.36 5.52 7.06
N GLU A 258 15.53 4.69 6.46
CA GLU A 258 15.95 3.50 5.71
C GLU A 258 16.34 3.80 4.25
N ALA A 259 16.21 5.04 3.79
CA ALA A 259 16.54 5.40 2.43
C ALA A 259 18.00 5.07 2.10
N GLU A 260 18.22 4.54 0.89
CA GLU A 260 19.54 4.14 0.39
C GLU A 260 20.31 3.15 1.28
N SER A 261 19.61 2.38 2.12
CA SER A 261 20.19 1.35 2.99
C SER A 261 21.08 0.34 2.22
N TRP A 262 20.71 0.04 0.97
CA TRP A 262 21.48 -0.84 0.07
C TRP A 262 22.89 -0.30 -0.25
N VAL A 263 23.09 1.02 -0.34
CA VAL A 263 24.41 1.61 -0.59
C VAL A 263 25.40 1.24 0.52
N ALA A 264 24.96 1.32 1.76
CA ALA A 264 25.79 0.95 2.91
C ALA A 264 26.06 -0.56 2.97
N TYR A 265 25.12 -1.42 2.55
CA TYR A 265 25.32 -2.86 2.38
C TYR A 265 26.37 -3.14 1.31
N CYS A 266 26.23 -2.56 0.13
CA CYS A 266 27.15 -2.77 -0.99
C CYS A 266 28.58 -2.32 -0.69
N THR A 267 28.79 -1.38 0.22
CA THR A 267 30.12 -0.92 0.67
C THR A 267 30.62 -1.66 1.93
N GLY A 268 30.00 -2.77 2.33
CA GLY A 268 30.44 -3.61 3.46
C GLY A 268 30.27 -2.95 4.84
N LYS A 269 29.51 -1.87 4.97
CA LYS A 269 29.36 -1.14 6.23
C LYS A 269 28.41 -1.82 7.22
N HIS A 270 27.60 -2.77 6.76
CA HIS A 270 26.77 -3.60 7.61
C HIS A 270 26.64 -5.02 7.04
N SER A 271 26.38 -5.98 7.92
CA SER A 271 26.32 -7.40 7.58
C SER A 271 24.91 -7.89 7.32
N MET A 272 23.90 -7.24 7.89
CA MET A 272 22.47 -7.51 7.68
C MET A 272 21.71 -6.23 7.34
N LEU A 273 20.66 -6.40 6.55
CA LEU A 273 19.71 -5.36 6.17
C LEU A 273 18.30 -5.96 6.15
N SER A 274 17.37 -5.40 6.90
CA SER A 274 15.95 -5.69 6.70
C SER A 274 15.35 -4.66 5.73
N ALA A 275 14.81 -5.13 4.61
CA ALA A 275 14.31 -4.28 3.54
C ALA A 275 13.17 -4.97 2.77
N PRO A 276 12.35 -4.24 2.01
CA PRO A 276 11.36 -4.82 1.12
C PRO A 276 11.99 -5.79 0.12
N SER A 277 11.24 -6.79 -0.32
CA SER A 277 11.72 -7.86 -1.20
C SER A 277 12.36 -7.36 -2.51
N TRP A 278 11.84 -6.27 -3.08
CA TRP A 278 12.39 -5.66 -4.30
C TRP A 278 13.83 -5.13 -4.12
N ALA A 279 14.25 -4.82 -2.88
CA ALA A 279 15.60 -4.33 -2.60
C ALA A 279 16.68 -5.36 -2.94
N GLY A 280 16.36 -6.65 -3.01
CA GLY A 280 17.31 -7.71 -3.35
C GLY A 280 18.07 -7.45 -4.66
N GLY A 281 17.40 -6.89 -5.67
CA GLY A 281 18.02 -6.50 -6.93
C GLY A 281 19.02 -5.34 -6.81
N LEU A 282 18.96 -4.54 -5.74
CA LEU A 282 19.87 -3.43 -5.47
C LEU A 282 21.12 -3.86 -4.69
N LEU A 283 21.10 -5.07 -4.12
CA LEU A 283 22.16 -5.60 -3.24
C LEU A 283 23.19 -6.45 -3.97
N VAL A 284 23.13 -6.48 -5.29
CA VAL A 284 24.05 -7.20 -6.17
C VAL A 284 24.73 -6.23 -7.15
N PRO A 285 25.95 -6.59 -7.67
CA PRO A 285 26.62 -5.77 -8.67
C PRO A 285 25.76 -5.56 -9.92
N ARG A 286 25.66 -4.31 -10.40
CA ARG A 286 24.98 -3.92 -11.62
C ARG A 286 25.85 -2.97 -12.45
N GLU A 287 25.57 -2.84 -13.74
CA GLU A 287 26.34 -1.93 -14.62
C GLU A 287 26.26 -0.48 -14.16
N ASP A 288 25.08 -0.06 -13.70
CA ASP A 288 24.76 1.32 -13.28
C ASP A 288 25.06 1.59 -11.79
N ALA A 289 25.23 0.54 -10.98
CA ALA A 289 25.46 0.65 -9.55
C ALA A 289 26.41 -0.46 -9.05
N PRO A 290 27.69 -0.15 -8.88
CA PRO A 290 28.67 -1.14 -8.39
C PRO A 290 28.37 -1.49 -6.94
N CYS A 291 28.43 -2.80 -6.63
CA CYS A 291 28.37 -3.35 -5.29
C CYS A 291 29.69 -4.05 -5.01
N GLU A 292 30.35 -3.74 -3.89
CA GLU A 292 31.63 -4.35 -3.52
C GLU A 292 31.46 -5.83 -3.08
N ARG A 293 30.23 -6.20 -2.67
CA ARG A 293 29.88 -7.59 -2.35
C ARG A 293 29.51 -8.35 -3.62
N SER A 294 29.90 -9.61 -3.72
CA SER A 294 29.48 -10.47 -4.84
C SER A 294 28.04 -10.92 -4.69
N ALA A 295 27.38 -11.26 -5.78
CA ALA A 295 26.04 -11.82 -5.75
C ALA A 295 25.96 -13.14 -4.95
N ASP A 296 27.02 -13.96 -4.97
CA ASP A 296 27.10 -15.22 -4.23
C ASP A 296 27.18 -15.00 -2.70
N ASP A 297 27.65 -13.83 -2.25
CA ASP A 297 27.68 -13.47 -0.84
C ASP A 297 26.30 -13.13 -0.28
N LEU A 298 25.34 -12.75 -1.14
CA LEU A 298 24.00 -12.40 -0.70
C LEU A 298 23.24 -13.65 -0.25
N GLY A 299 22.79 -13.63 1.00
CA GLY A 299 21.81 -14.55 1.55
C GLY A 299 20.52 -13.81 1.92
N VAL A 300 19.43 -14.55 2.02
CA VAL A 300 18.13 -14.00 2.38
C VAL A 300 17.37 -14.96 3.28
N PHE A 301 16.60 -14.43 4.22
CA PHE A 301 15.64 -15.18 5.02
C PHE A 301 14.48 -14.27 5.47
N ALA A 302 13.32 -14.87 5.75
CA ALA A 302 12.23 -14.17 6.44
C ALA A 302 12.66 -13.89 7.89
N LEU A 303 12.36 -12.68 8.41
CA LEU A 303 12.62 -12.38 9.82
C LEU A 303 11.98 -13.47 10.69
N PRO A 304 12.72 -14.12 11.60
CA PRO A 304 12.15 -15.17 12.43
C PRO A 304 11.30 -14.60 13.58
N GLY A 305 10.22 -15.30 13.93
CA GLY A 305 9.39 -14.99 15.08
C GLY A 305 10.06 -15.33 16.42
N MET A 306 9.45 -14.91 17.52
CA MET A 306 9.98 -15.20 18.89
C MET A 306 10.07 -16.71 19.16
N ASP A 307 9.05 -17.47 18.75
CA ASP A 307 8.94 -18.91 18.98
C ASP A 307 9.38 -19.75 17.76
N GLY A 308 10.02 -19.13 16.77
CA GLY A 308 10.36 -19.73 15.48
C GLY A 308 9.32 -19.47 14.39
N GLY A 309 9.59 -19.96 13.17
CA GLY A 309 8.78 -19.61 12.00
C GLY A 309 9.08 -18.19 11.51
N ALA A 310 8.27 -17.67 10.60
CA ALA A 310 8.39 -16.28 10.12
C ALA A 310 7.65 -15.32 11.05
N ALA A 311 8.27 -14.19 11.38
CA ALA A 311 7.68 -13.12 12.17
C ALA A 311 6.52 -12.43 11.44
N GLN A 312 5.66 -11.79 12.21
CA GLN A 312 4.78 -10.76 11.69
C GLN A 312 5.64 -9.58 11.23
N VAL A 313 5.64 -9.29 9.92
CA VAL A 313 6.39 -8.16 9.36
C VAL A 313 5.43 -7.12 8.81
N PHE A 314 5.89 -5.87 8.74
CA PHE A 314 5.09 -4.83 8.12
C PHE A 314 4.85 -5.14 6.64
N ALA A 315 3.58 -5.16 6.23
CA ALA A 315 3.18 -5.27 4.84
C ALA A 315 3.16 -3.87 4.21
N GLY A 316 4.24 -3.52 3.55
CA GLY A 316 4.23 -2.39 2.63
C GLY A 316 3.47 -2.74 1.35
N GLY A 317 3.13 -1.73 0.57
CA GLY A 317 2.46 -1.91 -0.71
C GLY A 317 1.35 -0.90 -0.92
N SER A 318 0.53 -1.16 -1.92
CA SER A 318 -0.43 -0.17 -2.40
C SER A 318 -1.82 -0.77 -2.65
N ASN A 319 -2.80 0.09 -2.50
CA ASN A 319 -4.14 -0.10 -3.05
C ASN A 319 -4.28 0.72 -4.34
N ILE A 320 -5.24 0.34 -5.18
CA ILE A 320 -5.60 1.04 -6.39
C ILE A 320 -7.08 1.38 -6.39
N ALA A 321 -7.43 2.59 -6.81
CA ALA A 321 -8.78 3.10 -6.69
C ALA A 321 -9.17 3.98 -7.89
N ILE A 322 -10.46 4.19 -8.05
CA ILE A 322 -11.03 5.12 -9.02
C ILE A 322 -11.48 6.37 -8.25
N PRO A 323 -10.87 7.54 -8.46
CA PRO A 323 -11.36 8.78 -7.88
C PRO A 323 -12.83 9.02 -8.20
N LYS A 324 -13.60 9.44 -7.21
CA LYS A 324 -15.04 9.70 -7.38
C LYS A 324 -15.32 10.78 -8.44
N ASN A 325 -14.38 11.71 -8.64
CA ASN A 325 -14.51 12.81 -9.60
C ASN A 325 -13.95 12.47 -10.99
N SER A 326 -13.51 11.22 -11.25
CA SER A 326 -13.20 10.80 -12.61
C SER A 326 -14.42 10.95 -13.52
N SER A 327 -14.24 11.53 -14.68
CA SER A 327 -15.29 11.63 -15.71
C SER A 327 -15.41 10.36 -16.56
N ASN A 328 -14.46 9.41 -16.41
CA ASN A 328 -14.30 8.22 -17.25
C ASN A 328 -14.51 6.92 -16.42
N GLN A 329 -15.52 6.88 -15.54
CA GLN A 329 -15.72 5.80 -14.56
C GLN A 329 -15.71 4.38 -15.18
N GLU A 330 -16.35 4.19 -16.34
CA GLU A 330 -16.41 2.88 -17.01
C GLU A 330 -15.05 2.47 -17.58
N LEU A 331 -14.32 3.40 -18.18
CA LEU A 331 -12.97 3.16 -18.71
C LEU A 331 -11.97 2.95 -17.57
N ALA A 332 -12.10 3.70 -16.49
CA ALA A 332 -11.29 3.51 -15.28
C ALA A 332 -11.50 2.12 -14.66
N LEU A 333 -12.76 1.64 -14.61
CA LEU A 333 -13.07 0.28 -14.17
C LEU A 333 -12.48 -0.77 -15.11
N SER A 334 -12.50 -0.55 -16.44
CA SER A 334 -11.85 -1.42 -17.40
C SER A 334 -10.34 -1.54 -17.13
N ALA A 335 -9.65 -0.41 -16.91
CA ALA A 335 -8.24 -0.40 -16.55
C ALA A 335 -7.98 -1.13 -15.21
N LEU A 336 -8.82 -0.90 -14.20
CA LEU A 336 -8.70 -1.56 -12.91
C LEU A 336 -8.85 -3.09 -13.02
N LYS A 337 -9.78 -3.57 -13.83
CA LYS A 337 -9.95 -5.01 -14.11
C LYS A 337 -8.72 -5.61 -14.80
N ILE A 338 -8.06 -4.87 -15.70
CA ILE A 338 -6.82 -5.33 -16.33
C ILE A 338 -5.70 -5.40 -15.28
N MET A 339 -5.55 -4.38 -14.43
CA MET A 339 -4.52 -4.32 -13.37
C MET A 339 -4.68 -5.42 -12.32
N LEU A 340 -5.89 -5.95 -12.13
CA LEU A 340 -6.19 -7.06 -11.23
C LEU A 340 -6.36 -8.39 -11.96
N SER A 341 -6.16 -8.44 -13.29
CA SER A 341 -6.20 -9.71 -14.03
C SER A 341 -5.06 -10.65 -13.63
N PRO A 342 -5.26 -11.97 -13.74
CA PRO A 342 -4.21 -12.94 -13.46
C PRO A 342 -2.95 -12.72 -14.30
N GLU A 343 -3.08 -12.27 -15.54
CA GLU A 343 -1.97 -12.00 -16.46
C GLU A 343 -1.14 -10.83 -15.96
N TYR A 344 -1.78 -9.70 -15.61
CA TYR A 344 -1.08 -8.53 -15.07
C TYR A 344 -0.42 -8.85 -13.74
N GLN A 345 -1.14 -9.48 -12.83
CA GLN A 345 -0.64 -9.84 -11.51
C GLN A 345 0.49 -10.90 -11.57
N THR A 346 0.50 -11.75 -12.60
CA THR A 346 1.61 -12.64 -12.89
C THR A 346 2.87 -11.87 -13.29
N ILE A 347 2.73 -10.80 -14.08
CA ILE A 347 3.87 -9.92 -14.41
C ILE A 347 4.41 -9.27 -13.13
N MET A 348 3.53 -8.80 -12.22
CA MET A 348 3.94 -8.24 -10.93
C MET A 348 4.73 -9.25 -10.11
N GLY A 349 4.21 -10.48 -9.96
CA GLY A 349 4.86 -11.56 -9.23
C GLY A 349 6.23 -11.96 -9.80
N ASN A 350 6.34 -12.11 -11.11
CA ASN A 350 7.60 -12.42 -11.79
C ASN A 350 8.68 -11.32 -11.61
N ASN A 351 8.29 -10.13 -11.19
CA ASN A 351 9.19 -9.02 -10.87
C ASN A 351 9.39 -8.82 -9.35
N GLY A 352 8.99 -9.80 -8.52
CA GLY A 352 9.27 -9.83 -7.09
C GLY A 352 8.28 -9.07 -6.20
N LEU A 353 7.17 -8.58 -6.77
CA LEU A 353 6.08 -7.97 -6.03
C LEU A 353 5.03 -9.04 -5.65
N VAL A 354 4.61 -9.06 -4.39
CA VAL A 354 3.55 -10.00 -3.98
C VAL A 354 2.25 -9.61 -4.68
N PRO A 355 1.68 -10.50 -5.51
CA PRO A 355 0.47 -10.18 -6.26
C PRO A 355 -0.72 -9.85 -5.37
N ALA A 356 -1.63 -9.01 -5.87
CA ALA A 356 -2.91 -8.72 -5.22
C ALA A 356 -3.77 -9.97 -5.03
N LEU A 357 -3.60 -10.97 -5.93
CA LEU A 357 -4.30 -12.25 -5.90
C LEU A 357 -3.47 -13.30 -5.17
N THR A 358 -3.98 -13.83 -4.08
CA THR A 358 -3.29 -14.79 -3.20
C THR A 358 -2.95 -16.09 -3.93
N SER A 359 -3.79 -16.52 -4.87
CA SER A 359 -3.58 -17.72 -5.71
C SER A 359 -2.33 -17.61 -6.60
N LEU A 360 -1.83 -16.41 -6.86
CA LEU A 360 -0.68 -16.16 -7.73
C LEU A 360 0.66 -16.08 -6.97
N GLY A 361 0.70 -16.42 -5.68
CA GLY A 361 1.92 -16.39 -4.88
C GLY A 361 3.08 -17.22 -5.49
N SER A 362 2.77 -18.28 -6.25
CA SER A 362 3.77 -19.10 -6.96
C SER A 362 4.50 -18.37 -8.09
N THR A 363 3.96 -17.24 -8.58
CA THR A 363 4.60 -16.42 -9.63
C THR A 363 5.87 -15.72 -9.14
N LEU A 364 6.07 -15.62 -7.82
CA LEU A 364 7.32 -15.14 -7.24
C LEU A 364 8.51 -16.04 -7.58
N GLY A 365 8.28 -17.26 -8.11
CA GLY A 365 9.31 -18.21 -8.54
C GLY A 365 9.72 -19.20 -7.46
N GLU A 366 10.87 -19.86 -7.68
CA GLU A 366 11.46 -20.83 -6.78
C GLU A 366 12.83 -20.35 -6.27
N GLY A 367 13.21 -20.78 -5.06
CA GLY A 367 14.51 -20.48 -4.47
C GLY A 367 14.43 -19.79 -3.11
N GLU A 368 15.57 -19.31 -2.60
CA GLU A 368 15.66 -18.69 -1.25
C GLU A 368 14.81 -17.41 -1.16
N VAL A 369 14.91 -16.52 -2.14
CA VAL A 369 14.18 -15.23 -2.14
C VAL A 369 12.67 -15.44 -2.22
N PRO A 370 12.10 -16.14 -3.23
CA PRO A 370 10.67 -16.40 -3.28
C PRO A 370 10.12 -17.12 -2.05
N SER A 371 10.86 -18.10 -1.53
CA SER A 371 10.45 -18.80 -0.30
C SER A 371 10.40 -17.88 0.91
N ALA A 372 11.38 -16.98 1.05
CA ALA A 372 11.40 -15.99 2.12
C ALA A 372 10.27 -14.96 1.96
N VAL A 373 9.97 -14.51 0.72
CA VAL A 373 8.85 -13.61 0.42
C VAL A 373 7.53 -14.26 0.81
N ALA A 374 7.29 -15.50 0.38
CA ALA A 374 6.05 -16.23 0.70
C ALA A 374 5.87 -16.41 2.22
N ALA A 375 6.94 -16.76 2.94
CA ALA A 375 6.91 -16.93 4.39
C ALA A 375 6.63 -15.61 5.12
N ALA A 376 7.23 -14.50 4.69
CA ALA A 376 7.01 -13.18 5.26
C ALA A 376 5.61 -12.65 4.94
N ALA A 377 5.15 -12.79 3.69
CA ALA A 377 3.82 -12.34 3.25
C ALA A 377 2.68 -13.07 3.98
N ALA A 378 2.85 -14.38 4.27
CA ALA A 378 1.86 -15.16 5.00
C ALA A 378 1.59 -14.65 6.44
N ASN A 379 2.56 -13.92 7.03
CA ASN A 379 2.46 -13.35 8.38
C ASN A 379 2.53 -11.81 8.37
N ALA A 380 2.29 -11.20 7.21
CA ALA A 380 2.33 -9.76 7.09
C ALA A 380 1.22 -9.09 7.91
N LYS A 381 1.57 -7.99 8.60
CA LYS A 381 0.64 -7.20 9.39
C LYS A 381 0.66 -5.75 8.92
N LEU A 382 -0.50 -5.12 8.96
CA LEU A 382 -0.70 -3.72 8.61
C LEU A 382 -0.71 -2.84 9.87
N THR A 383 -0.59 -1.55 9.66
CA THR A 383 -0.84 -0.52 10.67
C THR A 383 -2.32 -0.49 11.06
N PRO A 384 -2.69 0.16 12.18
CA PRO A 384 -4.10 0.31 12.56
C PRO A 384 -4.96 0.84 11.41
N ALA A 385 -6.03 0.13 11.06
CA ALA A 385 -6.97 0.51 10.01
C ALA A 385 -7.89 1.65 10.48
N SER A 386 -7.29 2.79 10.84
CA SER A 386 -7.99 4.00 11.28
C SER A 386 -8.02 5.03 10.15
N PRO A 387 -9.14 5.73 9.92
CA PRO A 387 -9.18 6.88 9.02
C PRO A 387 -8.12 7.95 9.33
N ASN A 388 -7.75 8.09 10.60
CA ASN A 388 -6.80 9.09 11.06
C ASN A 388 -5.34 8.57 11.13
N TRP A 389 -5.07 7.34 10.64
CA TRP A 389 -3.71 6.78 10.70
C TRP A 389 -2.70 7.61 9.89
N ALA A 390 -3.11 8.12 8.73
CA ALA A 390 -2.26 9.00 7.92
C ALA A 390 -1.77 10.24 8.68
N ASP A 391 -2.57 10.79 9.59
CA ASP A 391 -2.19 11.91 10.44
C ASP A 391 -1.16 11.51 11.51
N VAL A 392 -1.25 10.29 12.05
CA VAL A 392 -0.23 9.73 12.96
C VAL A 392 1.11 9.59 12.25
N GLU A 393 1.09 9.08 11.01
CA GLU A 393 2.28 8.91 10.18
C GLU A 393 2.88 10.28 9.79
N ALA A 394 2.04 11.23 9.34
CA ALA A 394 2.47 12.59 9.00
C ALA A 394 3.05 13.37 10.19
N ALA A 395 2.54 13.12 11.41
CA ALA A 395 3.09 13.70 12.62
C ALA A 395 4.45 13.12 13.04
N GLY A 396 4.89 12.02 12.41
CA GLY A 396 6.19 11.40 12.67
C GLY A 396 6.34 10.76 14.05
N ILE A 397 5.24 10.40 14.71
CA ILE A 397 5.24 9.95 16.11
C ILE A 397 6.09 8.69 16.31
N LEU A 398 5.98 7.70 15.40
CA LEU A 398 6.78 6.48 15.49
C LEU A 398 8.25 6.76 15.21
N GLN A 399 8.56 7.61 14.24
CA GLN A 399 9.93 8.03 13.96
C GLN A 399 10.57 8.70 15.19
N ASP A 400 9.85 9.60 15.83
CA ASP A 400 10.31 10.30 17.03
C ASP A 400 10.52 9.33 18.21
N LEU A 401 9.61 8.38 18.42
CA LEU A 401 9.74 7.35 19.43
C LEU A 401 11.04 6.56 19.26
N PHE A 402 11.32 6.06 18.05
CA PHE A 402 12.51 5.24 17.82
C PHE A 402 13.81 6.06 17.84
N VAL A 403 13.80 7.33 17.41
CA VAL A 403 14.92 8.25 17.58
C VAL A 403 15.23 8.48 19.07
N LYS A 404 14.22 8.69 19.90
CA LYS A 404 14.38 8.82 21.36
C LYS A 404 15.00 7.57 21.99
N ILE A 405 14.49 6.38 21.63
CA ILE A 405 15.04 5.09 22.06
C ILE A 405 16.50 4.93 21.60
N ALA A 406 16.78 5.20 20.32
CA ALA A 406 18.13 5.10 19.77
C ALA A 406 19.13 6.06 20.45
N THR A 407 18.69 7.23 20.89
CA THR A 407 19.50 8.24 21.57
C THR A 407 19.62 8.03 23.09
N GLY A 408 18.89 7.05 23.66
CA GLY A 408 19.04 6.61 25.04
C GLY A 408 18.02 7.18 26.01
N GLU A 409 16.89 7.71 25.53
CA GLU A 409 15.75 8.04 26.39
C GLU A 409 15.19 6.75 27.02
N ASP A 410 14.59 6.86 28.19
CA ASP A 410 13.92 5.75 28.85
C ASP A 410 12.77 5.23 27.98
N ILE A 411 12.79 3.92 27.67
CA ILE A 411 11.85 3.29 26.72
C ILE A 411 10.40 3.46 27.18
N ALA A 412 10.12 3.28 28.46
CA ALA A 412 8.75 3.36 28.97
C ALA A 412 8.21 4.80 28.90
N THR A 413 9.07 5.78 29.18
CA THR A 413 8.74 7.21 29.08
C THR A 413 8.47 7.62 27.63
N ALA A 414 9.34 7.22 26.69
CA ALA A 414 9.19 7.52 25.28
C ALA A 414 7.91 6.84 24.70
N ALA A 415 7.65 5.58 25.07
CA ALA A 415 6.48 4.84 24.64
C ALA A 415 5.17 5.46 25.16
N ALA A 416 5.10 5.84 26.44
CA ALA A 416 3.92 6.48 26.99
C ALA A 416 3.61 7.83 26.32
N SER A 417 4.65 8.62 26.01
CA SER A 417 4.48 9.87 25.27
C SER A 417 3.97 9.64 23.83
N ALA A 418 4.40 8.55 23.18
CA ALA A 418 3.91 8.18 21.87
C ALA A 418 2.45 7.71 21.93
N ASP A 419 2.07 6.93 22.96
CA ASP A 419 0.69 6.49 23.15
C ASP A 419 -0.26 7.67 23.29
N GLU A 420 0.06 8.65 24.14
CA GLU A 420 -0.76 9.87 24.31
C GLU A 420 -0.98 10.60 22.96
N ALA A 421 0.08 10.75 22.17
CA ALA A 421 0.00 11.44 20.88
C ALA A 421 -0.80 10.66 19.84
N ILE A 422 -0.66 9.33 19.81
CA ILE A 422 -1.41 8.46 18.90
C ILE A 422 -2.91 8.48 19.25
N GLU A 423 -3.26 8.33 20.53
CA GLU A 423 -4.65 8.35 21.00
C GLU A 423 -5.33 9.69 20.70
N GLU A 424 -4.63 10.81 20.91
CA GLU A 424 -5.15 12.13 20.56
C GLU A 424 -5.54 12.23 19.10
N ILE A 425 -4.76 11.63 18.19
CA ILE A 425 -5.05 11.66 16.76
C ILE A 425 -6.13 10.64 16.38
N LEU A 426 -5.98 9.38 16.80
CA LEU A 426 -6.86 8.30 16.36
C LEU A 426 -8.31 8.45 16.86
N ASN A 427 -8.53 9.18 17.96
CA ASN A 427 -9.85 9.39 18.57
C ASN A 427 -10.48 10.75 18.24
N ARG A 428 -10.00 11.47 17.22
CA ARG A 428 -10.58 12.76 16.75
C ARG A 428 -11.93 12.60 16.09
#